data_befa61b598cfae85dda1d223b3a9c367
#
_entry.id   befa61b598cfae85dda1d223b3a9c367
#
_cell.length_a   1.000
_cell.length_b   1.000
_cell.length_c   1.000
_cell.angle_alpha   90.00
_cell.angle_beta   90.00
_cell.angle_gamma   90.00
#
_symmetry.space_group_name_H-M   'P 1'
#
loop_
_entity.id
_entity.type
_entity.pdbx_description
1 polymer ?
#
loop_
_entity_poly.entity_id
_entity_poly.type
_entity_poly.pdbx_seq_one_letter_code
_entity_poly.pdbx_strand_id
1 'polypeptide(L)'
;MALSNGLKVQTINYMDLIGLGKTFSLPPYQCDYSWSEQHWENLWNDIIRMTEDTPDRHFMGTLFIQEKKDREFVVIDGQQRLTSLNIFGLAVISKLNQLADQGMDPSSNMERARRLQNRFVGEKDPAALTESTRLRLNHTDNSFYLNYLVQQRTPPSLRKFPWSNQLLWECFQYFSAKLDELKEHSEIGHEVASLLSQTVARKLYFICITVEDELDAYTLFETINARGLQLTVTDLLKNYLFSLVRVPTDIAVLQVQWESLLNFTDYERFPDFLRYHLLCTHEHVSRQHLFKMVKNETRSSGGVFTLMTELDQRADLFAAMSDPNHDHWNELPGAKPYIRELSLFHIDQMMPLIFATWEVFSPEDFARVLKLLSVITFRYSIICKLNPNLPDRVYPHAAKEVLSQSARTPSDVFTLIKSIYVDDEIMIQNFSTFALNPRGRNKKIVKYILSTLEQDASGRACDFETDHGTIEHILPENPVEQ
;
A
#
# COMPACT_ATOMS: atom_id res chain seq x y z
N MET A 1 -2.52 -4.80 -27.56
CA MET A 1 -2.84 -3.51 -26.91
C MET A 1 -1.89 -2.47 -27.45
N ALA A 2 -2.40 -1.47 -28.15
CA ALA A 2 -1.57 -0.36 -28.64
C ALA A 2 -1.14 0.46 -27.40
N LEU A 3 0.17 0.58 -27.18
CA LEU A 3 0.75 1.52 -26.22
C LEU A 3 0.33 2.93 -26.63
N SER A 4 -0.27 3.68 -25.72
CA SER A 4 -0.69 5.05 -25.96
C SER A 4 0.52 5.94 -26.29
N ASN A 5 0.30 6.98 -27.11
CA ASN A 5 1.33 7.87 -27.70
C ASN A 5 2.15 8.70 -26.67
N GLY A 6 2.03 8.48 -25.37
CA GLY A 6 2.66 9.27 -24.31
C GLY A 6 3.75 8.57 -23.47
N LEU A 7 4.15 7.35 -23.81
CA LEU A 7 5.15 6.60 -23.06
C LEU A 7 6.55 6.73 -23.67
N LYS A 8 7.51 7.30 -22.94
CA LYS A 8 8.93 7.36 -23.33
C LYS A 8 9.75 6.49 -22.39
N VAL A 9 10.47 5.50 -22.94
CA VAL A 9 11.43 4.66 -22.19
C VAL A 9 12.81 4.94 -22.70
N GLN A 10 13.73 5.30 -21.82
CA GLN A 10 15.12 5.59 -22.16
C GLN A 10 16.06 5.13 -21.06
N THR A 11 17.26 4.70 -21.48
CA THR A 11 18.37 4.50 -20.54
C THR A 11 19.12 5.83 -20.38
N ILE A 12 19.23 6.34 -19.16
CA ILE A 12 19.79 7.66 -18.88
C ILE A 12 20.76 7.55 -17.71
N ASN A 13 21.90 8.23 -17.78
CA ASN A 13 22.82 8.32 -16.66
C ASN A 13 22.35 9.40 -15.65
N TYR A 14 22.91 9.37 -14.44
CA TYR A 14 22.51 10.29 -13.38
C TYR A 14 22.76 11.77 -13.74
N MET A 15 23.84 12.05 -14.49
CA MET A 15 24.15 13.40 -14.96
C MET A 15 23.07 13.97 -15.90
N ASP A 16 22.64 13.18 -16.88
CA ASP A 16 21.65 13.59 -17.85
C ASP A 16 20.23 13.58 -17.24
N LEU A 17 20.02 12.75 -16.21
CA LEU A 17 18.78 12.74 -15.45
C LEU A 17 18.62 14.07 -14.68
N ILE A 18 19.57 14.42 -13.81
CA ILE A 18 19.50 15.60 -12.92
C ILE A 18 19.91 16.90 -13.64
N GLY A 19 20.70 16.78 -14.72
CA GLY A 19 21.27 17.94 -15.42
C GLY A 19 20.26 18.82 -16.16
N LEU A 20 20.74 19.90 -16.75
CA LEU A 20 20.01 20.78 -17.68
C LEU A 20 18.78 21.48 -17.10
N GLY A 21 18.79 21.89 -15.83
CA GLY A 21 17.71 22.67 -15.24
C GLY A 21 16.42 21.89 -14.99
N LYS A 22 16.46 20.56 -14.96
CA LYS A 22 15.33 19.71 -14.58
C LYS A 22 15.11 19.78 -13.08
N THR A 23 13.84 19.81 -12.69
CA THR A 23 13.42 19.73 -11.29
C THR A 23 12.53 18.52 -11.08
N PHE A 24 12.78 17.81 -9.99
CA PHE A 24 12.05 16.64 -9.59
C PHE A 24 11.31 16.93 -8.28
N SER A 25 10.04 16.59 -8.21
CA SER A 25 9.26 16.72 -6.99
C SER A 25 8.68 15.38 -6.60
N LEU A 26 8.76 15.07 -5.31
CA LEU A 26 8.00 13.97 -4.74
C LEU A 26 6.62 14.50 -4.39
N PRO A 27 5.53 13.79 -4.76
CA PRO A 27 4.19 14.16 -4.34
C PRO A 27 4.09 14.29 -2.81
N PRO A 28 3.28 15.21 -2.28
CA PRO A 28 3.18 15.46 -0.83
C PRO A 28 2.78 14.25 0.00
N TYR A 29 2.13 13.31 -0.64
CA TYR A 29 1.50 12.11 -0.11
C TYR A 29 2.34 10.83 -0.32
N GLN A 30 3.50 10.93 -0.95
CA GLN A 30 4.37 9.77 -1.15
C GLN A 30 5.02 9.36 0.17
N CYS A 31 5.34 8.05 0.28
CA CYS A 31 5.96 7.50 1.49
C CYS A 31 7.18 8.33 1.91
N ASP A 32 7.31 8.54 3.21
CA ASP A 32 8.45 9.20 3.80
C ASP A 32 9.75 8.43 3.50
N TYR A 33 10.88 9.08 3.68
CA TYR A 33 12.17 8.43 3.48
C TYR A 33 12.33 7.25 4.46
N SER A 34 12.70 6.07 3.92
CA SER A 34 12.70 4.81 4.68
C SER A 34 13.93 3.92 4.47
N TRP A 35 14.89 4.34 3.64
CA TRP A 35 16.14 3.61 3.49
C TRP A 35 16.93 3.63 4.79
N SER A 36 17.54 2.47 5.12
CA SER A 36 18.37 2.23 6.30
C SER A 36 19.84 2.05 5.90
N GLU A 37 20.71 1.89 6.89
CA GLU A 37 22.15 1.70 6.75
C GLU A 37 22.51 0.60 5.73
N GLN A 38 21.79 -0.53 5.72
CA GLN A 38 22.03 -1.60 4.75
C GLN A 38 21.86 -1.15 3.29
N HIS A 39 20.90 -0.26 3.02
CA HIS A 39 20.70 0.28 1.67
C HIS A 39 21.79 1.28 1.29
N TRP A 40 22.25 2.10 2.24
CA TRP A 40 23.34 3.06 2.03
C TRP A 40 24.67 2.35 1.83
N GLU A 41 24.91 1.27 2.57
CA GLU A 41 26.09 0.42 2.42
C GLU A 41 26.13 -0.23 1.04
N ASN A 42 25.02 -0.77 0.57
CA ASN A 42 24.91 -1.34 -0.77
C ASN A 42 25.21 -0.27 -1.83
N LEU A 43 24.61 0.93 -1.71
CA LEU A 43 24.87 2.03 -2.62
C LEU A 43 26.35 2.47 -2.60
N TRP A 44 26.97 2.59 -1.42
CA TRP A 44 28.37 2.93 -1.28
C TRP A 44 29.27 1.89 -1.95
N ASN A 45 29.03 0.61 -1.69
CA ASN A 45 29.79 -0.48 -2.29
C ASN A 45 29.68 -0.47 -3.83
N ASP A 46 28.50 -0.16 -4.37
CA ASP A 46 28.32 -0.01 -5.82
C ASP A 46 29.10 1.19 -6.37
N ILE A 47 29.13 2.31 -5.65
CA ILE A 47 29.92 3.51 -6.03
C ILE A 47 31.38 3.16 -6.05
N ILE A 48 31.95 2.48 -5.04
CA ILE A 48 33.36 2.12 -4.97
C ILE A 48 33.72 1.11 -6.07
N ARG A 49 32.90 0.10 -6.33
CA ARG A 49 33.12 -0.82 -7.45
C ARG A 49 33.23 -0.13 -8.81
N MET A 50 32.44 0.93 -9.02
CA MET A 50 32.49 1.71 -10.24
C MET A 50 33.78 2.54 -10.38
N THR A 51 34.56 2.74 -9.31
CA THR A 51 35.88 3.42 -9.40
C THR A 51 36.97 2.48 -9.92
N GLU A 52 36.83 1.18 -9.70
CA GLU A 52 37.76 0.17 -10.21
C GLU A 52 37.63 0.03 -11.75
N ASP A 53 38.68 -0.37 -12.43
CA ASP A 53 38.79 -0.42 -13.90
C ASP A 53 37.93 -1.51 -14.60
N THR A 54 36.81 -1.90 -14.05
CA THR A 54 35.86 -2.89 -14.60
C THR A 54 34.60 -2.26 -15.14
N PRO A 55 33.71 -3.00 -15.88
CA PRO A 55 32.94 -2.39 -16.95
C PRO A 55 32.01 -1.24 -16.51
N ASP A 56 32.06 -0.29 -17.27
CA ASP A 56 31.62 1.07 -17.46
C ASP A 56 30.26 1.52 -16.93
N ARG A 57 29.35 0.64 -16.49
CA ARG A 57 27.97 1.03 -16.21
C ARG A 57 27.38 0.21 -15.08
N HIS A 58 26.83 0.92 -14.07
CA HIS A 58 26.04 0.30 -13.02
C HIS A 58 24.57 0.64 -13.20
N PHE A 59 23.70 -0.38 -13.17
CA PHE A 59 22.27 -0.20 -13.31
C PHE A 59 21.62 -0.03 -11.93
N MET A 60 21.11 1.18 -11.65
CA MET A 60 20.48 1.53 -10.37
C MET A 60 19.02 1.14 -10.27
N GLY A 61 18.41 0.67 -11.35
CA GLY A 61 17.00 0.28 -11.41
C GLY A 61 16.16 1.21 -12.28
N THR A 62 14.85 1.00 -12.22
CA THR A 62 13.88 1.78 -12.98
C THR A 62 13.46 3.02 -12.21
N LEU A 63 13.29 4.13 -12.92
CA LEU A 63 12.73 5.38 -12.42
C LEU A 63 11.48 5.70 -13.21
N PHE A 64 10.34 5.85 -12.53
CA PHE A 64 9.09 6.29 -13.13
C PHE A 64 8.86 7.75 -12.82
N ILE A 65 8.69 8.56 -13.86
CA ILE A 65 8.46 10.00 -13.73
C ILE A 65 7.29 10.43 -14.60
N GLN A 66 6.55 11.41 -14.12
CA GLN A 66 5.53 12.12 -14.90
C GLN A 66 6.06 13.49 -15.29
N GLU A 67 5.99 13.85 -16.56
CA GLU A 67 6.28 15.20 -17.04
C GLU A 67 5.04 16.09 -16.84
N LYS A 68 5.14 17.09 -15.95
CA LYS A 68 4.04 18.07 -15.67
C LYS A 68 4.11 19.27 -16.61
N LYS A 69 5.33 19.80 -16.78
CA LYS A 69 5.68 20.94 -17.64
C LYS A 69 7.10 20.76 -18.13
N ASP A 70 7.53 21.62 -19.05
CA ASP A 70 8.92 21.60 -19.51
C ASP A 70 9.88 21.62 -18.33
N ARG A 71 10.69 20.55 -18.23
CA ARG A 71 11.70 20.30 -17.18
C ARG A 71 11.20 20.12 -15.75
N GLU A 72 9.88 20.08 -15.53
CA GLU A 72 9.29 19.77 -14.21
C GLU A 72 8.73 18.34 -14.21
N PHE A 73 9.29 17.50 -13.37
CA PHE A 73 8.94 16.08 -13.27
C PHE A 73 8.45 15.74 -11.86
N VAL A 74 7.45 14.88 -11.80
CA VAL A 74 6.98 14.24 -10.57
C VAL A 74 7.52 12.82 -10.55
N VAL A 75 8.20 12.44 -9.47
CA VAL A 75 8.74 11.09 -9.29
C VAL A 75 7.64 10.18 -8.76
N ILE A 76 7.29 9.16 -9.54
CA ILE A 76 6.27 8.17 -9.18
C ILE A 76 6.91 6.99 -8.47
N ASP A 77 8.06 6.51 -8.97
CA ASP A 77 8.87 5.49 -8.30
C ASP A 77 10.36 5.77 -8.47
N GLY A 78 11.16 5.27 -7.53
CA GLY A 78 12.60 5.50 -7.45
C GLY A 78 13.00 6.64 -6.51
N GLN A 79 12.05 7.18 -5.75
CA GLN A 79 12.24 8.29 -4.82
C GLN A 79 13.37 8.07 -3.81
N GLN A 80 13.43 6.90 -3.17
CA GLN A 80 14.43 6.57 -2.15
C GLN A 80 15.85 6.62 -2.75
N ARG A 81 16.00 6.05 -3.95
CA ARG A 81 17.26 6.04 -4.71
C ARG A 81 17.70 7.45 -5.08
N LEU A 82 16.77 8.25 -5.62
CA LEU A 82 17.05 9.62 -6.04
C LEU A 82 17.41 10.52 -4.86
N THR A 83 16.70 10.37 -3.74
CA THR A 83 16.97 11.08 -2.48
C THR A 83 18.33 10.71 -1.92
N SER A 84 18.68 9.43 -1.82
CA SER A 84 19.97 8.98 -1.29
C SER A 84 21.15 9.43 -2.16
N LEU A 85 21.01 9.40 -3.49
CA LEU A 85 22.04 9.93 -4.40
C LEU A 85 22.23 11.44 -4.25
N ASN A 86 21.16 12.19 -4.03
CA ASN A 86 21.26 13.61 -3.78
C ASN A 86 21.93 13.91 -2.43
N ILE A 87 21.61 13.13 -1.37
CA ILE A 87 22.26 13.23 -0.06
C ILE A 87 23.76 12.88 -0.17
N PHE A 88 24.11 11.84 -0.94
CA PHE A 88 25.50 11.53 -1.24
C PHE A 88 26.21 12.74 -1.90
N GLY A 89 25.56 13.39 -2.87
CA GLY A 89 26.10 14.61 -3.48
C GLY A 89 26.32 15.74 -2.46
N LEU A 90 25.41 15.91 -1.50
CA LEU A 90 25.58 16.88 -0.41
C LEU A 90 26.73 16.53 0.53
N ALA A 91 26.95 15.24 0.81
CA ALA A 91 28.09 14.79 1.60
C ALA A 91 29.43 15.05 0.90
N VAL A 92 29.50 14.81 -0.42
CA VAL A 92 30.68 15.16 -1.25
C VAL A 92 30.97 16.65 -1.20
N ILE A 93 29.98 17.50 -1.35
CA ILE A 93 30.11 18.97 -1.28
C ILE A 93 30.58 19.41 0.11
N SER A 94 30.02 18.81 1.17
CA SER A 94 30.43 19.08 2.55
C SER A 94 31.91 18.72 2.79
N LYS A 95 32.37 17.56 2.31
CA LYS A 95 33.74 17.14 2.44
C LYS A 95 34.72 18.10 1.71
N LEU A 96 34.37 18.58 0.52
CA LEU A 96 35.16 19.56 -0.20
C LEU A 96 35.29 20.90 0.53
N ASN A 97 34.18 21.39 1.14
CA ASN A 97 34.23 22.58 1.97
C ASN A 97 35.10 22.37 3.22
N GLN A 98 34.99 21.22 3.88
CA GLN A 98 35.82 20.85 5.03
C GLN A 98 37.31 20.84 4.67
N LEU A 99 37.68 20.24 3.52
CA LEU A 99 39.09 20.23 3.03
C LEU A 99 39.60 21.65 2.76
N ALA A 100 38.75 22.54 2.21
CA ALA A 100 39.12 23.93 1.99
C ALA A 100 39.35 24.69 3.30
N ASP A 101 38.45 24.46 4.32
CA ASP A 101 38.57 25.07 5.65
C ASP A 101 39.84 24.58 6.41
N GLN A 102 40.27 23.34 6.14
CA GLN A 102 41.50 22.76 6.67
C GLN A 102 42.77 23.27 5.95
N GLY A 103 42.62 24.11 4.92
CA GLY A 103 43.73 24.68 4.17
C GLY A 103 44.28 23.76 3.04
N MET A 104 43.54 22.66 2.73
CA MET A 104 43.93 21.76 1.62
C MET A 104 43.31 22.28 0.33
N ASP A 105 44.17 22.88 -0.54
CA ASP A 105 43.84 23.46 -1.86
C ASP A 105 42.49 24.29 -1.79
N PRO A 106 42.42 25.31 -0.93
CA PRO A 106 41.15 25.97 -0.59
C PRO A 106 40.39 26.50 -1.80
N SER A 107 41.08 27.19 -2.69
CA SER A 107 40.46 27.81 -3.87
C SER A 107 39.85 26.80 -4.84
N SER A 108 40.57 25.69 -5.11
CA SER A 108 40.11 24.66 -6.02
C SER A 108 38.96 23.83 -5.39
N ASN A 109 39.04 23.53 -4.09
CA ASN A 109 38.00 22.75 -3.41
C ASN A 109 36.71 23.55 -3.23
N MET A 110 36.78 24.84 -2.94
CA MET A 110 35.61 25.71 -2.92
C MET A 110 34.95 25.82 -4.31
N GLU A 111 35.77 25.94 -5.38
CA GLU A 111 35.24 26.00 -6.76
C GLU A 111 34.61 24.65 -7.18
N ARG A 112 35.23 23.50 -6.81
CA ARG A 112 34.64 22.16 -7.03
C ARG A 112 33.32 22.03 -6.32
N ALA A 113 33.24 22.38 -5.03
CA ALA A 113 32.01 22.35 -4.22
C ALA A 113 30.93 23.21 -4.87
N ARG A 114 31.23 24.46 -5.25
CA ARG A 114 30.27 25.37 -5.89
C ARG A 114 29.74 24.81 -7.22
N ARG A 115 30.60 24.24 -8.07
CA ARG A 115 30.16 23.64 -9.36
C ARG A 115 29.30 22.42 -9.17
N LEU A 116 29.61 21.56 -8.19
CA LEU A 116 28.80 20.38 -7.87
C LEU A 116 27.45 20.80 -7.27
N GLN A 117 27.42 21.80 -6.38
CA GLN A 117 26.22 22.38 -5.83
C GLN A 117 25.26 22.84 -6.95
N ASN A 118 25.76 23.70 -7.85
CA ASN A 118 24.96 24.22 -8.95
C ASN A 118 24.44 23.13 -9.88
N ARG A 119 25.23 22.08 -10.09
CA ARG A 119 24.90 21.02 -11.04
C ARG A 119 23.91 20.01 -10.49
N PHE A 120 24.09 19.53 -9.26
CA PHE A 120 23.37 18.37 -8.71
C PHE A 120 22.34 18.73 -7.65
N VAL A 121 22.50 19.84 -6.95
CA VAL A 121 21.61 20.21 -5.84
C VAL A 121 20.66 21.32 -6.23
N GLY A 122 21.16 22.41 -6.79
CA GLY A 122 20.35 23.56 -7.20
C GLY A 122 21.18 24.79 -7.47
N GLU A 123 20.53 25.80 -8.04
CA GLU A 123 21.13 27.08 -8.37
C GLU A 123 20.41 28.20 -7.60
N LYS A 124 21.17 29.23 -7.20
CA LYS A 124 20.56 30.47 -6.73
C LYS A 124 20.12 31.27 -7.95
N ASP A 125 18.85 31.61 -8.01
CA ASP A 125 18.38 32.56 -9.01
C ASP A 125 19.13 33.89 -8.83
N PRO A 126 19.85 34.37 -9.85
CA PRO A 126 20.68 35.58 -9.71
C PRO A 126 19.85 36.85 -9.47
N ALA A 127 18.58 36.87 -9.86
CA ALA A 127 17.70 38.03 -9.71
C ALA A 127 16.87 37.97 -8.43
N ALA A 128 16.25 36.82 -8.14
CA ALA A 128 15.37 36.64 -6.97
C ALA A 128 16.15 36.22 -5.71
N LEU A 129 17.41 35.79 -5.82
CA LEU A 129 18.25 35.22 -4.76
C LEU A 129 17.60 34.01 -4.04
N THR A 130 16.58 33.45 -4.66
CA THR A 130 15.91 32.24 -4.15
C THR A 130 16.65 31.01 -4.61
N GLU A 131 16.82 30.04 -3.71
CA GLU A 131 17.41 28.74 -4.04
C GLU A 131 16.39 27.87 -4.75
N SER A 132 16.66 27.51 -6.00
CA SER A 132 15.90 26.48 -6.71
C SER A 132 16.60 25.14 -6.51
N THR A 133 15.99 24.23 -5.77
CA THR A 133 16.53 22.87 -5.63
C THR A 133 16.05 21.98 -6.77
N ARG A 134 16.95 21.10 -7.24
CA ARG A 134 16.63 20.12 -8.29
C ARG A 134 15.72 19.00 -7.78
N LEU A 135 15.74 18.73 -6.47
CA LEU A 135 14.88 17.75 -5.82
C LEU A 135 14.06 18.44 -4.72
N ARG A 136 12.75 18.22 -4.74
CA ARG A 136 11.82 18.58 -3.66
C ARG A 136 11.23 17.31 -3.11
N LEU A 137 11.38 17.11 -1.80
CA LEU A 137 10.84 15.95 -1.12
C LEU A 137 9.32 16.11 -0.82
N ASN A 138 8.72 15.07 -0.23
CA ASN A 138 7.33 15.13 0.23
C ASN A 138 7.14 16.15 1.36
N HIS A 139 5.91 16.34 1.81
CA HIS A 139 5.56 17.36 2.81
C HIS A 139 6.32 17.19 4.14
N THR A 140 6.52 15.96 4.61
CA THR A 140 7.18 15.65 5.89
C THR A 140 8.68 15.94 5.83
N ASP A 141 9.33 15.57 4.75
CA ASP A 141 10.79 15.53 4.63
C ASP A 141 11.39 16.81 4.04
N ASN A 142 10.63 17.54 3.22
CA ASN A 142 11.17 18.66 2.44
C ASN A 142 11.72 19.80 3.29
N SER A 143 11.01 20.17 4.36
CA SER A 143 11.45 21.26 5.24
C SER A 143 12.76 20.92 5.94
N PHE A 144 12.90 19.68 6.44
CA PHE A 144 14.13 19.20 7.06
C PHE A 144 15.28 19.14 6.04
N TYR A 145 15.03 18.57 4.88
CA TYR A 145 15.99 18.45 3.78
C TYR A 145 16.57 19.83 3.39
N LEU A 146 15.71 20.83 3.16
CA LEU A 146 16.15 22.17 2.76
C LEU A 146 16.93 22.89 3.86
N ASN A 147 16.44 22.85 5.11
CA ASN A 147 16.99 23.66 6.19
C ASN A 147 18.27 23.09 6.81
N TYR A 148 18.46 21.78 6.77
CA TYR A 148 19.59 21.12 7.41
C TYR A 148 20.56 20.49 6.42
N LEU A 149 20.09 19.74 5.43
CA LEU A 149 20.97 19.04 4.50
C LEU A 149 21.50 19.96 3.40
N VAL A 150 20.61 20.66 2.68
CA VAL A 150 21.00 21.56 1.59
C VAL A 150 21.83 22.74 2.11
N GLN A 151 21.46 23.28 3.26
CA GLN A 151 22.19 24.38 3.91
C GLN A 151 23.37 23.92 4.78
N GLN A 152 23.64 22.62 4.85
CA GLN A 152 24.72 22.02 5.64
C GLN A 152 24.74 22.47 7.11
N ARG A 153 23.56 22.57 7.74
CA ARG A 153 23.38 22.96 9.13
C ARG A 153 23.11 21.73 10.01
N THR A 154 23.77 21.66 11.15
CA THR A 154 23.49 20.59 12.12
C THR A 154 22.14 20.80 12.79
N PRO A 155 21.23 19.80 12.79
CA PRO A 155 19.96 19.90 13.49
C PRO A 155 20.16 19.96 15.01
N PRO A 156 19.41 20.80 15.75
CA PRO A 156 19.64 21.01 17.19
C PRO A 156 19.29 19.80 18.05
N SER A 157 18.36 18.97 17.63
CA SER A 157 18.00 17.70 18.30
C SER A 157 17.19 16.82 17.35
N LEU A 158 17.77 15.71 16.91
CA LEU A 158 17.12 14.77 15.99
C LEU A 158 15.86 14.12 16.58
N ARG A 159 15.82 13.87 17.89
CA ARG A 159 14.68 13.23 18.57
C ARG A 159 13.35 14.00 18.46
N LYS A 160 13.41 15.28 18.09
CA LYS A 160 12.20 16.13 17.90
C LYS A 160 11.63 16.07 16.49
N PHE A 161 12.31 15.42 15.56
CA PHE A 161 11.90 15.31 14.18
C PHE A 161 11.26 13.93 13.89
N PRO A 162 10.39 13.82 12.89
CA PRO A 162 9.87 12.55 12.39
C PRO A 162 10.99 11.55 12.11
N TRP A 163 10.66 10.26 12.16
CA TRP A 163 11.63 9.19 11.93
C TRP A 163 12.32 9.28 10.57
N SER A 164 11.58 9.62 9.51
CA SER A 164 12.14 9.81 8.18
C SER A 164 13.20 10.91 8.12
N ASN A 165 13.00 12.01 8.84
CA ASN A 165 13.97 13.10 8.93
C ASN A 165 15.25 12.66 9.67
N GLN A 166 15.11 11.79 10.68
CA GLN A 166 16.26 11.19 11.35
C GLN A 166 17.06 10.32 10.38
N LEU A 167 16.38 9.47 9.60
CA LEU A 167 17.01 8.66 8.55
C LEU A 167 17.69 9.48 7.47
N LEU A 168 17.12 10.60 7.03
CA LEU A 168 17.76 11.52 6.09
C LEU A 168 19.10 12.04 6.64
N TRP A 169 19.12 12.41 7.92
CA TRP A 169 20.35 12.88 8.57
C TRP A 169 21.36 11.75 8.77
N GLU A 170 20.95 10.59 9.20
CA GLU A 170 21.79 9.39 9.35
C GLU A 170 22.41 8.97 8.01
N CYS A 171 21.65 9.04 6.90
CA CYS A 171 22.15 8.83 5.55
C CYS A 171 23.28 9.80 5.19
N PHE A 172 23.09 11.09 5.52
CA PHE A 172 24.13 12.10 5.30
C PHE A 172 25.37 11.83 6.14
N GLN A 173 25.20 11.51 7.42
CA GLN A 173 26.30 11.17 8.31
C GLN A 173 27.05 9.91 7.85
N TYR A 174 26.33 8.89 7.40
CA TYR A 174 26.93 7.67 6.86
C TYR A 174 27.86 7.96 5.68
N PHE A 175 27.39 8.68 4.68
CA PHE A 175 28.24 9.01 3.53
C PHE A 175 29.37 9.97 3.91
N SER A 176 29.17 10.90 4.83
CA SER A 176 30.24 11.77 5.31
C SER A 176 31.35 10.96 5.99
N ALA A 177 30.97 10.01 6.87
CA ALA A 177 31.94 9.12 7.53
C ALA A 177 32.70 8.27 6.49
N LYS A 178 32.03 7.74 5.47
CA LYS A 178 32.67 6.99 4.40
C LYS A 178 33.66 7.82 3.58
N LEU A 179 33.36 9.09 3.34
CA LEU A 179 34.28 10.02 2.68
C LEU A 179 35.46 10.42 3.59
N ASP A 180 35.27 10.41 4.91
CA ASP A 180 36.34 10.66 5.88
C ASP A 180 37.32 9.47 6.02
N GLU A 181 36.88 8.24 5.70
CA GLU A 181 37.73 7.03 5.65
C GLU A 181 38.71 7.06 4.48
N LEU A 182 38.50 7.91 3.47
CA LEU A 182 39.43 8.04 2.35
C LEU A 182 40.76 8.64 2.84
N LYS A 183 41.89 8.05 2.38
CA LYS A 183 43.24 8.50 2.79
C LYS A 183 43.50 9.93 2.31
N GLU A 184 43.90 10.78 3.24
CA GLU A 184 44.30 12.15 2.92
C GLU A 184 45.63 12.18 2.14
N HIS A 185 45.62 12.85 1.00
CA HIS A 185 46.75 13.16 0.15
C HIS A 185 46.49 14.44 -0.64
N SER A 186 47.52 14.95 -1.36
CA SER A 186 47.43 16.25 -2.03
C SER A 186 46.29 16.37 -3.07
N GLU A 187 45.83 15.25 -3.63
CA GLU A 187 44.78 15.21 -4.66
C GLU A 187 43.42 14.75 -4.13
N ILE A 188 43.23 14.59 -2.81
CA ILE A 188 42.01 14.06 -2.20
C ILE A 188 40.77 14.84 -2.63
N GLY A 189 40.86 16.17 -2.75
CA GLY A 189 39.72 16.99 -3.20
C GLY A 189 39.32 16.71 -4.65
N HIS A 190 40.28 16.36 -5.53
CA HIS A 190 39.98 15.90 -6.88
C HIS A 190 39.29 14.52 -6.87
N GLU A 191 39.80 13.60 -6.07
CA GLU A 191 39.28 12.25 -5.94
C GLU A 191 37.82 12.29 -5.43
N VAL A 192 37.55 12.99 -4.32
CA VAL A 192 36.21 13.18 -3.74
C VAL A 192 35.25 13.81 -4.76
N ALA A 193 35.68 14.84 -5.49
CA ALA A 193 34.82 15.45 -6.51
C ALA A 193 34.56 14.48 -7.70
N SER A 194 35.51 13.62 -8.03
CA SER A 194 35.41 12.65 -9.12
C SER A 194 34.41 11.52 -8.79
N LEU A 195 34.26 11.12 -7.52
CA LEU A 195 33.22 10.16 -7.11
C LEU A 195 31.85 10.59 -7.57
N LEU A 196 31.49 11.87 -7.38
CA LEU A 196 30.19 12.37 -7.83
C LEU A 196 30.21 12.70 -9.34
N SER A 197 31.17 13.47 -9.83
CA SER A 197 31.13 14.06 -11.17
C SER A 197 31.51 13.11 -12.31
N GLN A 198 32.29 12.07 -12.05
CA GLN A 198 32.71 11.10 -13.03
C GLN A 198 32.10 9.72 -12.77
N THR A 199 32.17 9.21 -11.54
CA THR A 199 31.73 7.88 -11.22
C THR A 199 30.18 7.85 -11.16
N VAL A 200 29.55 8.46 -10.16
CA VAL A 200 28.09 8.42 -10.01
C VAL A 200 27.41 9.07 -11.20
N ALA A 201 27.83 10.27 -11.59
CA ALA A 201 27.15 11.03 -12.63
C ALA A 201 27.17 10.35 -14.01
N ARG A 202 28.26 9.67 -14.38
CA ARG A 202 28.44 9.12 -15.73
C ARG A 202 28.31 7.61 -15.83
N LYS A 203 28.64 6.86 -14.76
CA LYS A 203 28.61 5.40 -14.77
C LYS A 203 27.33 4.79 -14.17
N LEU A 204 26.54 5.57 -13.42
CA LEU A 204 25.29 5.12 -12.84
C LEU A 204 24.11 5.43 -13.77
N TYR A 205 23.37 4.39 -14.15
CA TYR A 205 22.28 4.43 -15.14
C TYR A 205 20.94 4.01 -14.55
N PHE A 206 19.90 4.63 -15.11
CA PHE A 206 18.50 4.28 -14.85
C PHE A 206 17.79 3.88 -16.15
N ILE A 207 16.84 2.98 -16.09
CA ILE A 207 15.77 2.92 -17.08
C ILE A 207 14.73 3.95 -16.64
N CYS A 208 14.69 5.08 -17.34
CA CYS A 208 13.75 6.15 -17.06
C CYS A 208 12.50 5.96 -17.93
N ILE A 209 11.37 5.79 -17.30
CA ILE A 209 10.06 5.69 -17.93
C ILE A 209 9.33 7.00 -17.64
N THR A 210 9.11 7.78 -18.70
CA THR A 210 8.38 9.05 -18.62
C THR A 210 6.99 8.87 -19.19
N VAL A 211 5.99 9.31 -18.44
CA VAL A 211 4.58 9.27 -18.82
C VAL A 211 4.00 10.68 -18.79
N GLU A 212 3.02 10.93 -19.66
CA GLU A 212 2.28 12.19 -19.70
C GLU A 212 1.06 12.13 -18.75
N ASP A 213 0.38 10.99 -18.68
CA ASP A 213 -0.78 10.76 -17.80
C ASP A 213 -0.38 9.94 -16.57
N GLU A 214 -0.85 10.37 -15.41
CA GLU A 214 -0.65 9.71 -14.12
C GLU A 214 -1.28 8.30 -14.09
N LEU A 215 -2.38 8.10 -14.81
CA LEU A 215 -3.06 6.79 -14.89
C LEU A 215 -2.25 5.76 -15.69
N ASP A 216 -1.64 6.19 -16.79
CA ASP A 216 -0.76 5.33 -17.59
C ASP A 216 0.49 4.95 -16.79
N ALA A 217 1.00 5.87 -15.97
CA ALA A 217 2.10 5.63 -15.06
C ALA A 217 1.81 4.49 -14.08
N TYR A 218 0.66 4.53 -13.44
CA TYR A 218 0.27 3.54 -12.43
C TYR A 218 -0.05 2.18 -13.06
N THR A 219 -0.74 2.15 -14.19
CA THR A 219 -1.07 0.90 -14.89
C THR A 219 0.18 0.16 -15.38
N LEU A 220 1.17 0.92 -15.85
CA LEU A 220 2.47 0.38 -16.27
C LEU A 220 3.32 -0.07 -15.09
N PHE A 221 3.32 0.71 -14.03
CA PHE A 221 4.02 0.40 -12.79
C PHE A 221 3.52 -0.93 -12.20
N GLU A 222 2.21 -1.14 -12.08
CA GLU A 222 1.63 -2.42 -11.64
C GLU A 222 2.05 -3.59 -12.55
N THR A 223 2.13 -3.34 -13.85
CA THR A 223 2.46 -4.40 -14.83
C THR A 223 3.94 -4.79 -14.80
N ILE A 224 4.83 -3.83 -14.55
CA ILE A 224 6.30 -4.03 -14.61
C ILE A 224 6.87 -4.44 -13.24
N ASN A 225 6.25 -4.02 -12.13
CA ASN A 225 6.79 -4.19 -10.77
C ASN A 225 6.40 -5.51 -10.09
N ALA A 226 6.08 -6.56 -10.84
CA ALA A 226 5.84 -7.90 -10.29
C ALA A 226 7.02 -8.47 -9.44
N ARG A 227 8.10 -7.72 -9.20
CA ARG A 227 9.33 -8.16 -8.50
C ARG A 227 10.01 -7.15 -7.54
N GLY A 228 9.37 -6.03 -7.16
CA GLY A 228 9.97 -5.02 -6.25
C GLY A 228 8.98 -4.46 -5.22
N LEU A 229 9.39 -3.52 -4.38
CA LEU A 229 8.54 -2.83 -3.39
C LEU A 229 7.27 -2.29 -4.08
N GLN A 230 6.14 -2.97 -3.84
CA GLN A 230 4.87 -2.67 -4.50
C GLN A 230 4.24 -1.43 -3.85
N LEU A 231 4.03 -0.36 -4.62
CA LEU A 231 2.96 0.58 -4.30
C LEU A 231 1.64 -0.20 -4.38
N THR A 232 0.96 -0.29 -3.27
CA THR A 232 -0.32 -0.99 -3.20
C THR A 232 -1.43 -0.12 -3.77
N VAL A 233 -2.56 -0.72 -4.10
CA VAL A 233 -3.78 0.02 -4.47
C VAL A 233 -4.14 1.03 -3.37
N THR A 234 -3.87 0.70 -2.12
CA THR A 234 -4.06 1.57 -0.94
C THR A 234 -3.23 2.85 -1.03
N ASP A 235 -1.93 2.75 -1.39
CA ASP A 235 -1.07 3.92 -1.58
C ASP A 235 -1.52 4.79 -2.74
N LEU A 236 -1.88 4.17 -3.85
CA LEU A 236 -2.35 4.87 -5.05
C LEU A 236 -3.61 5.69 -4.75
N LEU A 237 -4.54 5.10 -4.02
CA LEU A 237 -5.78 5.76 -3.63
C LEU A 237 -5.54 6.89 -2.64
N LYS A 238 -4.72 6.65 -1.59
CA LYS A 238 -4.29 7.71 -0.68
C LYS A 238 -3.76 8.89 -1.47
N ASN A 239 -2.81 8.61 -2.34
CA ASN A 239 -2.15 9.62 -3.17
C ASN A 239 -3.14 10.43 -4.00
N TYR A 240 -4.03 9.74 -4.68
CA TYR A 240 -5.03 10.38 -5.54
C TYR A 240 -6.00 11.23 -4.73
N LEU A 241 -6.61 10.69 -3.68
CA LEU A 241 -7.60 11.39 -2.86
C LEU A 241 -7.00 12.66 -2.22
N PHE A 242 -5.79 12.54 -1.66
CA PHE A 242 -5.07 13.69 -1.08
C PHE A 242 -4.72 14.74 -2.13
N SER A 243 -4.43 14.37 -3.38
CA SER A 243 -4.13 15.32 -4.46
C SER A 243 -5.32 16.22 -4.83
N LEU A 244 -6.54 15.77 -4.57
CA LEU A 244 -7.76 16.53 -4.84
C LEU A 244 -8.09 17.57 -3.77
N VAL A 245 -7.49 17.45 -2.58
CA VAL A 245 -7.71 18.35 -1.43
C VAL A 245 -6.56 19.34 -1.35
N ARG A 246 -6.86 20.65 -1.42
CA ARG A 246 -5.84 21.71 -1.50
C ARG A 246 -5.73 22.55 -0.23
N VAL A 247 -6.76 22.53 0.60
CA VAL A 247 -6.83 23.36 1.82
C VAL A 247 -6.11 22.61 2.95
N PRO A 248 -5.12 23.22 3.64
CA PRO A 248 -4.33 22.54 4.67
C PRO A 248 -5.16 21.96 5.82
N THR A 249 -6.22 22.66 6.25
CA THR A 249 -7.14 22.16 7.29
C THR A 249 -7.88 20.89 6.84
N ASP A 250 -8.32 20.85 5.59
CA ASP A 250 -9.04 19.72 5.02
C ASP A 250 -8.10 18.52 4.81
N ILE A 251 -6.83 18.77 4.46
CA ILE A 251 -5.81 17.73 4.38
C ILE A 251 -5.61 17.06 5.75
N ALA A 252 -5.57 17.86 6.83
CA ALA A 252 -5.44 17.32 8.18
C ALA A 252 -6.66 16.46 8.58
N VAL A 253 -7.86 16.90 8.23
CA VAL A 253 -9.10 16.11 8.45
C VAL A 253 -9.06 14.81 7.66
N LEU A 254 -8.71 14.87 6.38
CA LEU A 254 -8.60 13.70 5.52
C LEU A 254 -7.54 12.70 6.07
N GLN A 255 -6.43 13.20 6.61
CA GLN A 255 -5.40 12.36 7.22
C GLN A 255 -5.97 11.54 8.39
N VAL A 256 -6.69 12.19 9.30
CA VAL A 256 -7.32 11.52 10.45
C VAL A 256 -8.34 10.47 9.99
N GLN A 257 -9.21 10.82 9.03
CA GLN A 257 -10.19 9.89 8.47
C GLN A 257 -9.52 8.69 7.79
N TRP A 258 -8.45 8.92 7.02
CA TRP A 258 -7.70 7.85 6.35
C TRP A 258 -7.04 6.89 7.35
N GLU A 259 -6.41 7.42 8.38
CA GLU A 259 -5.79 6.62 9.45
C GLU A 259 -6.83 5.80 10.21
N SER A 260 -7.98 6.41 10.56
CA SER A 260 -9.11 5.71 11.19
C SER A 260 -9.60 4.57 10.31
N LEU A 261 -9.80 4.81 9.02
CA LEU A 261 -10.25 3.81 8.07
C LEU A 261 -9.30 2.60 7.99
N LEU A 262 -8.00 2.85 7.93
CA LEU A 262 -6.99 1.77 7.90
C LEU A 262 -6.90 1.01 9.23
N ASN A 263 -7.20 1.63 10.37
CA ASN A 263 -7.26 0.94 11.65
C ASN A 263 -8.40 -0.10 11.71
N PHE A 264 -9.53 0.18 11.05
CA PHE A 264 -10.65 -0.77 10.97
C PHE A 264 -10.45 -1.85 9.91
N THR A 265 -9.84 -1.50 8.78
CA THR A 265 -9.82 -2.40 7.61
C THR A 265 -8.53 -3.19 7.45
N ASP A 266 -7.48 -2.83 8.15
CA ASP A 266 -6.09 -3.19 7.90
C ASP A 266 -5.59 -2.74 6.50
N TYR A 267 -4.31 -2.39 6.43
CA TYR A 267 -3.69 -1.91 5.18
C TYR A 267 -3.77 -2.94 4.04
N GLU A 268 -3.58 -4.22 4.36
CA GLU A 268 -3.60 -5.31 3.36
C GLU A 268 -5.01 -5.67 2.92
N ARG A 269 -6.00 -5.55 3.80
CA ARG A 269 -7.41 -5.88 3.53
C ARG A 269 -8.21 -4.71 2.95
N PHE A 270 -7.68 -3.49 3.02
CA PHE A 270 -8.35 -2.29 2.48
C PHE A 270 -8.76 -2.42 1.00
N PRO A 271 -7.96 -2.98 0.08
CA PRO A 271 -8.41 -3.19 -1.30
C PRO A 271 -9.63 -4.10 -1.43
N ASP A 272 -9.74 -5.12 -0.59
CA ASP A 272 -10.92 -6.01 -0.57
C ASP A 272 -12.14 -5.28 -0.02
N PHE A 273 -11.98 -4.57 1.09
CA PHE A 273 -13.03 -3.71 1.65
C PHE A 273 -13.57 -2.71 0.62
N LEU A 274 -12.68 -1.98 -0.06
CA LEU A 274 -13.06 -1.03 -1.10
C LEU A 274 -13.77 -1.73 -2.28
N ARG A 275 -13.31 -2.92 -2.66
CA ARG A 275 -13.97 -3.73 -3.69
C ARG A 275 -15.40 -4.08 -3.29
N TYR A 276 -15.63 -4.49 -2.05
CA TYR A 276 -16.96 -4.81 -1.55
C TYR A 276 -17.87 -3.58 -1.45
N HIS A 277 -17.29 -2.43 -1.06
CA HIS A 277 -18.01 -1.16 -1.10
C HIS A 277 -18.51 -0.82 -2.51
N LEU A 278 -17.61 -0.87 -3.51
CA LEU A 278 -17.97 -0.58 -4.91
C LEU A 278 -18.94 -1.61 -5.49
N LEU A 279 -18.87 -2.87 -5.09
CA LEU A 279 -19.80 -3.92 -5.51
C LEU A 279 -21.24 -3.73 -4.99
N CYS A 280 -21.47 -2.83 -4.05
CA CYS A 280 -22.84 -2.46 -3.64
C CYS A 280 -23.59 -1.74 -4.75
N THR A 281 -22.89 -1.02 -5.64
CA THR A 281 -23.48 -0.20 -6.71
C THR A 281 -23.09 -0.68 -8.11
N HIS A 282 -22.02 -1.48 -8.24
CA HIS A 282 -21.51 -1.98 -9.51
C HIS A 282 -21.60 -3.50 -9.59
N GLU A 283 -21.94 -4.02 -10.75
CA GLU A 283 -22.05 -5.48 -10.98
C GLU A 283 -20.72 -6.20 -11.05
N HIS A 284 -19.68 -5.51 -11.53
CA HIS A 284 -18.35 -6.05 -11.70
C HIS A 284 -17.26 -5.09 -11.26
N VAL A 285 -16.51 -5.49 -10.24
CA VAL A 285 -15.34 -4.77 -9.75
C VAL A 285 -14.16 -5.73 -9.65
N SER A 286 -13.17 -5.59 -10.51
CA SER A 286 -11.91 -6.34 -10.36
C SER A 286 -10.91 -5.53 -9.52
N ARG A 287 -10.03 -6.22 -8.78
CA ARG A 287 -8.98 -5.55 -7.99
C ARG A 287 -8.11 -4.61 -8.83
N GLN A 288 -7.83 -4.97 -10.09
CA GLN A 288 -7.02 -4.17 -11.02
C GLN A 288 -7.70 -2.85 -11.45
N HIS A 289 -9.01 -2.75 -11.34
CA HIS A 289 -9.75 -1.57 -11.76
C HIS A 289 -10.20 -0.66 -10.61
N LEU A 290 -9.93 -1.01 -9.35
CA LEU A 290 -10.35 -0.25 -8.17
C LEU A 290 -9.94 1.23 -8.25
N PHE A 291 -8.67 1.48 -8.47
CA PHE A 291 -8.14 2.84 -8.61
C PHE A 291 -8.84 3.64 -9.72
N LYS A 292 -9.03 3.02 -10.89
CA LYS A 292 -9.71 3.67 -12.03
C LYS A 292 -11.17 4.00 -11.73
N MET A 293 -11.87 3.13 -11.02
CA MET A 293 -13.27 3.34 -10.64
C MET A 293 -13.38 4.51 -9.67
N VAL A 294 -12.63 4.50 -8.58
CA VAL A 294 -12.62 5.61 -7.62
C VAL A 294 -12.23 6.93 -8.30
N LYS A 295 -11.23 6.92 -9.18
CA LYS A 295 -10.81 8.11 -9.93
C LYS A 295 -11.93 8.67 -10.83
N ASN A 296 -12.73 7.81 -11.43
CA ASN A 296 -13.85 8.25 -12.28
C ASN A 296 -15.00 8.88 -11.49
N GLU A 297 -15.26 8.39 -10.29
CA GLU A 297 -16.37 8.79 -9.42
C GLU A 297 -15.99 9.97 -8.52
N THR A 298 -14.74 10.04 -8.09
CA THR A 298 -14.25 11.04 -7.15
C THR A 298 -13.33 12.03 -7.87
N ARG A 299 -13.85 13.21 -8.25
CA ARG A 299 -13.10 14.20 -9.05
C ARG A 299 -12.88 15.54 -8.37
N SER A 300 -13.36 15.69 -7.14
CA SER A 300 -13.30 16.97 -6.39
C SER A 300 -13.05 16.71 -4.91
N SER A 301 -12.63 17.75 -4.20
CA SER A 301 -12.47 17.69 -2.73
C SER A 301 -13.79 17.28 -2.04
N GLY A 302 -14.94 17.80 -2.47
CA GLY A 302 -16.25 17.38 -1.94
C GLY A 302 -16.52 15.90 -2.16
N GLY A 303 -16.21 15.37 -3.36
CA GLY A 303 -16.33 13.94 -3.66
C GLY A 303 -15.44 13.07 -2.79
N VAL A 304 -14.23 13.54 -2.43
CA VAL A 304 -13.33 12.83 -1.50
C VAL A 304 -13.99 12.64 -0.14
N PHE A 305 -14.54 13.71 0.44
CA PHE A 305 -15.17 13.64 1.76
C PHE A 305 -16.47 12.83 1.74
N THR A 306 -17.23 12.86 0.64
CA THR A 306 -18.38 11.98 0.46
C THR A 306 -17.96 10.51 0.49
N LEU A 307 -16.97 10.13 -0.34
CA LEU A 307 -16.43 8.77 -0.36
C LEU A 307 -15.90 8.35 1.01
N MET A 308 -15.11 9.21 1.68
CA MET A 308 -14.57 8.90 3.01
C MET A 308 -15.67 8.66 4.03
N THR A 309 -16.76 9.44 3.99
CA THR A 309 -17.92 9.25 4.87
C THR A 309 -18.63 7.92 4.61
N GLU A 310 -18.84 7.56 3.34
CA GLU A 310 -19.45 6.28 2.96
C GLU A 310 -18.58 5.08 3.35
N LEU A 311 -17.26 5.19 3.21
CA LEU A 311 -16.32 4.15 3.64
C LEU A 311 -16.30 4.00 5.16
N ASP A 312 -16.27 5.11 5.89
CA ASP A 312 -16.25 5.12 7.36
C ASP A 312 -17.48 4.43 7.96
N GLN A 313 -18.67 4.67 7.40
CA GLN A 313 -19.93 4.03 7.82
C GLN A 313 -19.90 2.50 7.70
N ARG A 314 -19.09 1.94 6.79
CA ARG A 314 -18.98 0.49 6.53
C ARG A 314 -17.77 -0.16 7.18
N ALA A 315 -16.76 0.63 7.54
CA ALA A 315 -15.47 0.12 8.02
C ALA A 315 -15.61 -0.64 9.35
N ASP A 316 -16.35 -0.09 10.30
CA ASP A 316 -16.60 -0.72 11.60
C ASP A 316 -17.35 -2.06 11.44
N LEU A 317 -18.38 -2.09 10.59
CA LEU A 317 -19.08 -3.33 10.26
C LEU A 317 -18.17 -4.37 9.60
N PHE A 318 -17.28 -3.93 8.68
CA PHE A 318 -16.33 -4.83 8.03
C PHE A 318 -15.38 -5.48 9.04
N ALA A 319 -14.86 -4.70 9.99
CA ALA A 319 -14.02 -5.22 11.09
C ALA A 319 -14.84 -6.19 11.96
N ALA A 320 -16.04 -5.80 12.35
CA ALA A 320 -16.94 -6.56 13.23
C ALA A 320 -17.35 -7.92 12.65
N MET A 321 -17.43 -8.06 11.31
CA MET A 321 -17.74 -9.34 10.67
C MET A 321 -16.68 -10.43 10.90
N SER A 322 -15.45 -10.03 11.27
CA SER A 322 -14.36 -10.96 11.57
C SER A 322 -14.26 -11.32 13.05
N ASP A 323 -14.91 -10.57 13.94
CA ASP A 323 -14.87 -10.77 15.40
C ASP A 323 -16.26 -10.77 16.03
N PRO A 324 -16.77 -11.94 16.45
CA PRO A 324 -18.06 -12.05 17.11
C PRO A 324 -18.17 -11.30 18.45
N ASN A 325 -17.02 -10.95 19.05
CA ASN A 325 -16.94 -10.22 20.31
C ASN A 325 -16.76 -8.71 20.12
N HIS A 326 -16.74 -8.22 18.88
CA HIS A 326 -16.63 -6.80 18.58
C HIS A 326 -17.78 -6.01 19.23
N ASP A 327 -17.50 -4.82 19.75
CA ASP A 327 -18.48 -3.96 20.43
C ASP A 327 -19.69 -3.62 19.59
N HIS A 328 -19.53 -3.59 18.27
CA HIS A 328 -20.60 -3.43 17.30
C HIS A 328 -21.81 -4.36 17.54
N TRP A 329 -21.55 -5.60 17.98
CA TRP A 329 -22.60 -6.60 18.22
C TRP A 329 -23.26 -6.51 19.59
N ASN A 330 -22.88 -5.57 20.45
CA ASN A 330 -23.50 -5.40 21.77
C ASN A 330 -24.94 -4.89 21.66
N GLU A 331 -25.22 -4.09 20.62
CA GLU A 331 -26.56 -3.60 20.33
C GLU A 331 -27.41 -4.61 19.56
N LEU A 332 -26.81 -5.64 18.98
CA LEU A 332 -27.48 -6.67 18.19
C LEU A 332 -27.04 -8.09 18.61
N PRO A 333 -27.36 -8.51 19.86
CA PRO A 333 -26.89 -9.81 20.37
C PRO A 333 -27.43 -11.00 19.58
N GLY A 334 -28.59 -10.88 18.92
CA GLY A 334 -29.16 -11.90 18.06
C GLY A 334 -28.37 -12.21 16.79
N ALA A 335 -27.44 -11.34 16.38
CA ALA A 335 -26.55 -11.58 15.25
C ALA A 335 -25.32 -12.43 15.62
N LYS A 336 -24.85 -12.36 16.87
CA LYS A 336 -23.61 -13.01 17.33
C LYS A 336 -23.44 -14.48 16.92
N PRO A 337 -24.45 -15.36 17.02
CA PRO A 337 -24.30 -16.74 16.59
C PRO A 337 -23.92 -16.87 15.11
N TYR A 338 -24.59 -16.09 14.25
CA TYR A 338 -24.36 -16.13 12.81
C TYR A 338 -23.02 -15.51 12.40
N ILE A 339 -22.57 -14.47 13.12
CA ILE A 339 -21.25 -13.89 12.93
C ILE A 339 -20.16 -14.92 13.28
N ARG A 340 -20.31 -15.66 14.38
CA ARG A 340 -19.39 -16.76 14.75
C ARG A 340 -19.29 -17.82 13.66
N GLU A 341 -20.42 -18.21 13.07
CA GLU A 341 -20.46 -19.16 11.97
C GLU A 341 -19.79 -18.60 10.71
N LEU A 342 -20.17 -17.39 10.29
CA LEU A 342 -19.63 -16.74 9.11
C LEU A 342 -18.11 -16.46 9.23
N SER A 343 -17.65 -16.01 10.39
CA SER A 343 -16.20 -15.83 10.64
C SER A 343 -15.46 -17.16 10.61
N LEU A 344 -16.04 -18.27 11.10
CA LEU A 344 -15.50 -19.60 10.98
C LEU A 344 -15.38 -20.04 9.51
N PHE A 345 -16.35 -19.70 8.67
CA PHE A 345 -16.37 -20.09 7.26
C PHE A 345 -15.41 -19.27 6.38
N HIS A 346 -14.95 -18.09 6.83
CA HIS A 346 -14.01 -17.23 6.12
C HIS A 346 -14.38 -17.01 4.64
N ILE A 347 -15.60 -16.60 4.36
CA ILE A 347 -16.09 -16.32 3.02
C ILE A 347 -16.65 -14.91 3.01
N ASP A 348 -15.92 -13.99 2.39
CA ASP A 348 -16.22 -12.56 2.41
C ASP A 348 -17.04 -12.10 1.18
N GLN A 349 -17.37 -13.00 0.24
CA GLN A 349 -18.09 -12.66 -1.01
C GLN A 349 -19.47 -12.02 -0.77
N MET A 350 -20.07 -12.28 0.39
CA MET A 350 -21.38 -11.74 0.79
C MET A 350 -21.32 -10.30 1.32
N MET A 351 -20.12 -9.74 1.53
CA MET A 351 -19.95 -8.41 2.15
C MET A 351 -20.76 -7.29 1.47
N PRO A 352 -20.88 -7.21 0.13
CA PRO A 352 -21.74 -6.21 -0.50
C PRO A 352 -23.20 -6.28 -0.03
N LEU A 353 -23.75 -7.50 0.10
CA LEU A 353 -25.11 -7.71 0.57
C LEU A 353 -25.25 -7.39 2.06
N ILE A 354 -24.24 -7.70 2.87
CA ILE A 354 -24.20 -7.36 4.28
C ILE A 354 -24.22 -5.83 4.45
N PHE A 355 -23.39 -5.08 3.72
CA PHE A 355 -23.41 -3.62 3.75
C PHE A 355 -24.78 -3.06 3.36
N ALA A 356 -25.35 -3.52 2.26
CA ALA A 356 -26.65 -3.06 1.78
C ALA A 356 -27.78 -3.33 2.78
N THR A 357 -27.83 -4.53 3.35
CA THR A 357 -28.88 -4.90 4.31
C THR A 357 -28.72 -4.22 5.67
N TRP A 358 -27.48 -3.97 6.11
CA TRP A 358 -27.22 -3.18 7.30
C TRP A 358 -27.76 -1.75 7.18
N GLU A 359 -27.63 -1.12 6.02
CA GLU A 359 -28.09 0.26 5.79
C GLU A 359 -29.60 0.39 5.68
N VAL A 360 -30.29 -0.64 5.21
CA VAL A 360 -31.71 -0.53 4.81
C VAL A 360 -32.64 -1.26 5.74
N PHE A 361 -32.26 -2.38 6.35
CA PHE A 361 -33.13 -3.25 7.10
C PHE A 361 -33.18 -2.89 8.60
N SER A 362 -34.23 -3.34 9.27
CA SER A 362 -34.25 -3.32 10.73
C SER A 362 -33.18 -4.26 11.31
N PRO A 363 -32.74 -4.05 12.56
CA PRO A 363 -31.81 -4.95 13.23
C PRO A 363 -32.27 -6.41 13.22
N GLU A 364 -33.58 -6.66 13.41
CA GLU A 364 -34.15 -8.00 13.41
C GLU A 364 -34.11 -8.64 12.03
N ASP A 365 -34.43 -7.89 10.98
CA ASP A 365 -34.38 -8.40 9.60
C ASP A 365 -32.95 -8.59 9.12
N PHE A 366 -32.04 -7.72 9.53
CA PHE A 366 -30.63 -7.91 9.30
C PHE A 366 -30.10 -9.22 9.91
N ALA A 367 -30.44 -9.50 11.17
CA ALA A 367 -30.07 -10.76 11.81
C ALA A 367 -30.67 -11.99 11.08
N ARG A 368 -31.89 -11.88 10.53
CA ARG A 368 -32.49 -12.94 9.69
C ARG A 368 -31.70 -13.15 8.39
N VAL A 369 -31.19 -12.07 7.76
CA VAL A 369 -30.33 -12.18 6.59
C VAL A 369 -29.00 -12.82 6.94
N LEU A 370 -28.36 -12.46 8.05
CA LEU A 370 -27.15 -13.13 8.52
C LEU A 370 -27.36 -14.64 8.71
N LYS A 371 -28.48 -15.05 9.31
CA LYS A 371 -28.86 -16.46 9.42
C LYS A 371 -28.94 -17.12 8.05
N LEU A 372 -29.63 -16.48 7.11
CA LEU A 372 -29.76 -16.99 5.75
C LEU A 372 -28.40 -17.17 5.07
N LEU A 373 -27.53 -16.19 5.19
CA LEU A 373 -26.18 -16.21 4.63
C LEU A 373 -25.31 -17.31 5.27
N SER A 374 -25.43 -17.53 6.58
CA SER A 374 -24.73 -18.62 7.26
C SER A 374 -25.17 -19.98 6.72
N VAL A 375 -26.48 -20.21 6.58
CA VAL A 375 -27.02 -21.47 6.03
C VAL A 375 -26.56 -21.69 4.60
N ILE A 376 -26.65 -20.67 3.75
CA ILE A 376 -26.21 -20.78 2.33
C ILE A 376 -24.72 -21.05 2.26
N THR A 377 -23.90 -20.33 3.01
CA THR A 377 -22.45 -20.50 3.02
C THR A 377 -22.07 -21.90 3.45
N PHE A 378 -22.68 -22.43 4.51
CA PHE A 378 -22.43 -23.78 4.97
C PHE A 378 -22.79 -24.81 3.90
N ARG A 379 -23.99 -24.75 3.33
CA ARG A 379 -24.44 -25.69 2.30
C ARG A 379 -23.64 -25.60 1.01
N TYR A 380 -23.51 -24.40 0.46
CA TYR A 380 -22.93 -24.15 -0.86
C TYR A 380 -21.41 -24.32 -0.85
N SER A 381 -20.73 -23.64 0.09
CA SER A 381 -19.28 -23.52 0.07
C SER A 381 -18.56 -24.56 0.92
N ILE A 382 -19.11 -24.89 2.12
CA ILE A 382 -18.42 -25.79 3.04
C ILE A 382 -18.71 -27.25 2.68
N ILE A 383 -19.96 -27.62 2.54
CA ILE A 383 -20.37 -29.01 2.30
C ILE A 383 -20.28 -29.37 0.82
N CYS A 384 -20.99 -28.65 -0.04
CA CYS A 384 -21.11 -29.01 -1.46
C CYS A 384 -19.93 -28.51 -2.30
N LYS A 385 -19.11 -27.56 -1.80
CA LYS A 385 -17.90 -27.01 -2.48
C LYS A 385 -18.18 -26.61 -3.92
N LEU A 386 -19.30 -25.92 -4.16
CA LEU A 386 -19.75 -25.52 -5.49
C LEU A 386 -18.92 -24.35 -6.02
N ASN A 387 -19.18 -23.99 -7.28
CA ASN A 387 -18.41 -22.98 -7.99
C ASN A 387 -18.44 -21.60 -7.28
N PRO A 388 -17.29 -21.10 -6.80
CA PRO A 388 -17.22 -19.83 -6.05
C PRO A 388 -17.53 -18.60 -6.88
N ASN A 389 -17.51 -18.69 -8.22
CA ASN A 389 -17.76 -17.53 -9.10
C ASN A 389 -19.25 -17.13 -9.18
N LEU A 390 -20.16 -18.01 -8.81
CA LEU A 390 -21.58 -17.69 -8.86
C LEU A 390 -21.98 -16.72 -7.73
N PRO A 391 -21.60 -16.94 -6.45
CA PRO A 391 -21.82 -15.98 -5.38
C PRO A 391 -21.26 -14.58 -5.67
N ASP A 392 -20.10 -14.47 -6.33
CA ASP A 392 -19.47 -13.20 -6.73
C ASP A 392 -20.34 -12.33 -7.67
N ARG A 393 -21.35 -12.91 -8.30
CA ARG A 393 -22.33 -12.19 -9.13
C ARG A 393 -23.66 -11.99 -8.42
N VAL A 394 -24.08 -12.99 -7.65
CA VAL A 394 -25.40 -13.01 -7.01
C VAL A 394 -25.49 -12.02 -5.87
N TYR A 395 -24.46 -11.95 -5.01
CA TYR A 395 -24.47 -11.04 -3.86
C TYR A 395 -24.43 -9.56 -4.25
N PRO A 396 -23.59 -9.10 -5.20
CA PRO A 396 -23.64 -7.71 -5.66
C PRO A 396 -24.96 -7.32 -6.30
N HIS A 397 -25.56 -8.22 -7.10
CA HIS A 397 -26.89 -7.98 -7.66
C HIS A 397 -27.95 -7.81 -6.56
N ALA A 398 -27.97 -8.70 -5.58
CA ALA A 398 -28.90 -8.59 -4.46
C ALA A 398 -28.66 -7.32 -3.61
N ALA A 399 -27.40 -6.92 -3.40
CA ALA A 399 -27.04 -5.68 -2.71
C ALA A 399 -27.62 -4.44 -3.41
N LYS A 400 -27.48 -4.36 -4.72
CA LYS A 400 -28.04 -3.27 -5.54
C LYS A 400 -29.57 -3.20 -5.44
N GLU A 401 -30.27 -4.35 -5.49
CA GLU A 401 -31.73 -4.40 -5.35
C GLU A 401 -32.20 -3.98 -3.94
N VAL A 402 -31.41 -4.28 -2.90
CA VAL A 402 -31.69 -3.82 -1.53
C VAL A 402 -31.50 -2.30 -1.43
N LEU A 403 -30.38 -1.75 -1.90
CA LEU A 403 -30.11 -0.31 -1.85
C LEU A 403 -31.10 0.50 -2.67
N SER A 404 -31.57 -0.03 -3.81
CA SER A 404 -32.63 0.60 -4.62
C SER A 404 -34.02 0.45 -4.00
N GLN A 405 -34.15 -0.22 -2.85
CA GLN A 405 -35.41 -0.53 -2.15
C GLN A 405 -36.38 -1.40 -2.98
N SER A 406 -35.90 -2.12 -3.98
CA SER A 406 -36.68 -3.12 -4.72
C SER A 406 -36.86 -4.39 -3.89
N ALA A 407 -35.89 -4.74 -3.03
CA ALA A 407 -35.98 -5.81 -2.03
C ALA A 407 -35.96 -5.19 -0.64
N ARG A 408 -37.06 -5.43 0.12
CA ARG A 408 -37.32 -4.77 1.42
C ARG A 408 -37.40 -5.74 2.59
N THR A 409 -37.40 -7.02 2.33
CA THR A 409 -37.57 -8.06 3.35
C THR A 409 -36.53 -9.16 3.18
N PRO A 410 -36.21 -9.92 4.23
CA PRO A 410 -35.34 -11.11 4.11
C PRO A 410 -35.87 -12.15 3.09
N SER A 411 -37.19 -12.22 2.86
CA SER A 411 -37.78 -13.09 1.84
C SER A 411 -37.48 -12.64 0.43
N ASP A 412 -37.48 -11.31 0.19
CA ASP A 412 -37.09 -10.76 -1.12
C ASP A 412 -35.62 -11.06 -1.37
N VAL A 413 -34.73 -10.86 -0.37
CA VAL A 413 -33.32 -11.22 -0.43
C VAL A 413 -33.16 -12.70 -0.78
N PHE A 414 -33.87 -13.61 -0.09
CA PHE A 414 -33.81 -15.04 -0.39
C PHE A 414 -34.17 -15.33 -1.85
N THR A 415 -35.19 -14.66 -2.38
CA THR A 415 -35.63 -14.83 -3.77
C THR A 415 -34.50 -14.46 -4.75
N LEU A 416 -33.77 -13.37 -4.48
CA LEU A 416 -32.65 -12.91 -5.31
C LEU A 416 -31.45 -13.87 -5.27
N ILE A 417 -31.17 -14.45 -4.10
CA ILE A 417 -29.99 -15.33 -3.91
C ILE A 417 -30.36 -16.82 -4.00
N LYS A 418 -31.58 -17.17 -4.41
CA LYS A 418 -32.06 -18.57 -4.47
C LYS A 418 -31.19 -19.45 -5.36
N SER A 419 -30.55 -18.91 -6.38
CA SER A 419 -29.67 -19.66 -7.30
C SER A 419 -28.43 -20.26 -6.63
N ILE A 420 -28.06 -19.78 -5.45
CA ILE A 420 -26.95 -20.30 -4.62
C ILE A 420 -27.44 -21.06 -3.38
N TYR A 421 -28.75 -21.24 -3.24
CA TYR A 421 -29.32 -22.08 -2.18
C TYR A 421 -29.31 -23.54 -2.63
N VAL A 422 -28.67 -24.39 -1.84
CA VAL A 422 -28.66 -25.84 -2.05
C VAL A 422 -29.83 -26.45 -1.31
N ASP A 423 -30.68 -27.21 -2.01
CA ASP A 423 -31.81 -27.93 -1.41
C ASP A 423 -31.36 -29.09 -0.50
N ASP A 424 -32.31 -29.67 0.24
CA ASP A 424 -32.03 -30.70 1.22
C ASP A 424 -31.54 -31.99 0.57
N GLU A 425 -32.05 -32.36 -0.59
CA GLU A 425 -31.68 -33.59 -1.30
C GLU A 425 -30.19 -33.56 -1.70
N ILE A 426 -29.77 -32.50 -2.37
CA ILE A 426 -28.38 -32.29 -2.77
C ILE A 426 -27.47 -32.16 -1.54
N MET A 427 -27.95 -31.44 -0.50
CA MET A 427 -27.21 -31.27 0.74
C MET A 427 -26.94 -32.61 1.44
N ILE A 428 -27.96 -33.46 1.62
CA ILE A 428 -27.85 -34.75 2.28
C ILE A 428 -26.90 -35.69 1.50
N GLN A 429 -27.02 -35.71 0.17
CA GLN A 429 -26.16 -36.52 -0.68
C GLN A 429 -24.69 -36.15 -0.52
N ASN A 430 -24.36 -34.85 -0.55
CA ASN A 430 -22.98 -34.39 -0.38
C ASN A 430 -22.49 -34.55 1.07
N PHE A 431 -23.36 -34.33 2.06
CA PHE A 431 -23.01 -34.50 3.47
C PHE A 431 -22.68 -35.94 3.82
N SER A 432 -23.40 -36.90 3.23
CA SER A 432 -23.18 -38.35 3.47
C SER A 432 -21.79 -38.82 3.06
N THR A 433 -21.15 -38.17 2.11
CA THR A 433 -19.80 -38.45 1.63
C THR A 433 -18.76 -37.41 2.03
N PHE A 434 -19.16 -36.46 2.87
CA PHE A 434 -18.33 -35.34 3.26
C PHE A 434 -17.17 -35.79 4.15
N ALA A 435 -15.95 -35.43 3.79
CA ALA A 435 -14.74 -35.68 4.54
C ALA A 435 -13.89 -34.45 4.71
N LEU A 436 -13.43 -34.22 5.92
CA LEU A 436 -12.49 -33.15 6.27
C LEU A 436 -11.31 -33.72 7.04
N ASN A 437 -10.10 -33.28 6.69
CA ASN A 437 -8.95 -33.54 7.54
C ASN A 437 -9.02 -32.56 8.75
N PRO A 438 -9.09 -33.06 10.01
CA PRO A 438 -9.34 -32.24 11.21
C PRO A 438 -8.08 -31.49 11.68
N ARG A 439 -7.41 -30.73 10.80
CA ARG A 439 -6.25 -29.89 11.09
C ARG A 439 -6.58 -28.40 10.87
N GLY A 440 -6.01 -27.56 11.69
CA GLY A 440 -6.19 -26.12 11.59
C GLY A 440 -7.67 -25.71 11.63
N ARG A 441 -8.10 -24.88 10.68
CA ARG A 441 -9.50 -24.39 10.56
C ARG A 441 -10.50 -25.53 10.41
N ASN A 442 -10.16 -26.57 9.68
CA ASN A 442 -11.07 -27.71 9.47
C ASN A 442 -11.45 -28.38 10.79
N LYS A 443 -10.54 -28.41 11.79
CA LYS A 443 -10.87 -28.93 13.12
C LYS A 443 -12.02 -28.15 13.77
N LYS A 444 -12.04 -26.83 13.63
CA LYS A 444 -13.12 -25.98 14.13
C LYS A 444 -14.44 -26.21 13.38
N ILE A 445 -14.37 -26.43 12.06
CA ILE A 445 -15.57 -26.78 11.25
C ILE A 445 -16.13 -28.13 11.66
N VAL A 446 -15.27 -29.13 11.90
CA VAL A 446 -15.74 -30.44 12.40
C VAL A 446 -16.39 -30.31 13.78
N LYS A 447 -15.76 -29.54 14.70
CA LYS A 447 -16.38 -29.27 16.01
C LYS A 447 -17.73 -28.59 15.89
N TYR A 448 -17.84 -27.57 15.02
CA TYR A 448 -19.10 -26.88 14.74
C TYR A 448 -20.18 -27.87 14.28
N ILE A 449 -19.87 -28.74 13.31
CA ILE A 449 -20.81 -29.76 12.80
C ILE A 449 -21.24 -30.69 13.92
N LEU A 450 -20.29 -31.26 14.67
CA LEU A 450 -20.59 -32.20 15.75
C LEU A 450 -21.39 -31.55 16.88
N SER A 451 -21.06 -30.32 17.29
CA SER A 451 -21.77 -29.58 18.33
C SER A 451 -23.20 -29.25 17.90
N THR A 452 -23.40 -28.91 16.62
CA THR A 452 -24.75 -28.62 16.09
C THR A 452 -25.60 -29.87 16.05
N LEU A 453 -25.04 -31.02 15.63
CA LEU A 453 -25.74 -32.32 15.64
C LEU A 453 -26.06 -32.79 17.06
N GLU A 454 -25.12 -32.63 18.01
CA GLU A 454 -25.34 -32.98 19.41
C GLU A 454 -26.44 -32.11 20.04
N GLN A 455 -26.44 -30.81 19.77
CA GLN A 455 -27.48 -29.89 20.26
C GLN A 455 -28.86 -30.28 19.73
N ASP A 456 -28.95 -30.65 18.45
CA ASP A 456 -30.22 -31.09 17.85
C ASP A 456 -30.71 -32.43 18.44
N ALA A 457 -29.79 -33.39 18.59
CA ALA A 457 -30.11 -34.73 19.08
C ALA A 457 -30.40 -34.79 20.59
N SER A 458 -29.66 -34.07 21.42
CA SER A 458 -29.73 -34.17 22.89
C SER A 458 -30.43 -33.00 23.57
N GLY A 459 -30.62 -31.86 22.85
CA GLY A 459 -31.10 -30.61 23.40
C GLY A 459 -30.10 -29.89 24.31
N ARG A 460 -28.86 -30.39 24.43
CA ARG A 460 -27.83 -29.76 25.24
C ARG A 460 -27.11 -28.67 24.40
N ALA A 461 -26.97 -27.48 25.02
CA ALA A 461 -26.16 -26.42 24.39
C ALA A 461 -24.70 -26.83 24.38
N CYS A 462 -24.17 -27.09 23.19
CA CYS A 462 -22.75 -27.37 22.95
C CYS A 462 -22.16 -26.20 22.19
N ASP A 463 -21.12 -25.57 22.76
CA ASP A 463 -20.40 -24.48 22.12
C ASP A 463 -19.10 -24.98 21.50
N PHE A 464 -18.99 -24.95 20.18
CA PHE A 464 -17.84 -25.48 19.42
C PHE A 464 -16.53 -24.73 19.68
N GLU A 465 -16.56 -23.54 20.27
CA GLU A 465 -15.35 -22.76 20.60
C GLU A 465 -14.85 -23.03 22.02
N THR A 466 -15.77 -23.11 22.98
CA THR A 466 -15.44 -23.25 24.41
C THR A 466 -15.41 -24.70 24.88
N ASP A 467 -16.00 -25.62 24.10
CA ASP A 467 -15.97 -27.05 24.43
C ASP A 467 -14.55 -27.61 24.31
N HIS A 468 -14.01 -28.11 25.43
CA HIS A 468 -12.69 -28.74 25.52
C HIS A 468 -12.64 -30.19 25.01
N GLY A 469 -13.78 -30.73 24.55
CA GLY A 469 -13.87 -32.09 23.99
C GLY A 469 -12.89 -32.33 22.84
N THR A 470 -12.29 -33.50 22.79
CA THR A 470 -11.47 -33.99 21.68
C THR A 470 -12.35 -34.62 20.60
N ILE A 471 -11.92 -34.52 19.34
CA ILE A 471 -12.58 -35.26 18.25
C ILE A 471 -12.06 -36.69 18.32
N GLU A 472 -12.96 -37.63 18.64
CA GLU A 472 -12.64 -39.07 18.64
C GLU A 472 -13.06 -39.67 17.29
N HIS A 473 -12.24 -40.58 16.81
CA HIS A 473 -12.49 -41.35 15.60
C HIS A 473 -13.10 -42.72 15.95
N ILE A 474 -14.22 -43.06 15.33
CA ILE A 474 -14.81 -44.41 15.48
C ILE A 474 -13.86 -45.51 15.00
N LEU A 475 -13.12 -45.21 13.92
CA LEU A 475 -12.02 -46.04 13.45
C LEU A 475 -10.69 -45.27 13.69
N PRO A 476 -9.67 -45.89 14.29
CA PRO A 476 -8.39 -45.25 14.53
C PRO A 476 -7.71 -44.82 13.21
N GLU A 477 -7.05 -43.64 13.23
CA GLU A 477 -6.31 -43.12 12.05
C GLU A 477 -5.18 -44.10 11.61
N ASN A 478 -4.62 -44.86 12.54
CA ASN A 478 -3.59 -45.88 12.28
C ASN A 478 -4.08 -47.22 12.88
N PRO A 479 -4.92 -47.98 12.18
CA PRO A 479 -5.33 -49.30 12.66
C PRO A 479 -4.10 -50.21 12.75
N VAL A 480 -3.88 -50.77 13.92
CA VAL A 480 -2.88 -51.84 14.06
C VAL A 480 -3.43 -53.04 13.25
N GLU A 481 -2.69 -53.47 12.22
CA GLU A 481 -2.99 -54.72 11.53
C GLU A 481 -3.00 -55.84 12.57
N GLN A 482 -4.19 -56.47 12.75
CA GLN A 482 -4.34 -57.68 13.55
C GLN A 482 -4.10 -58.91 12.69
#